data_25bb1fc62f87cc4aa542eea34ef73afd
#
_entry.id   25bb1fc62f87cc4aa542eea34ef73afd
#
_cell.length_a   1.000
_cell.length_b   1.000
_cell.length_c   1.000
_cell.angle_alpha   90.00
_cell.angle_beta   90.00
_cell.angle_gamma   90.00
#
_symmetry.space_group_name_H-M   'P 1'
#
loop_
_entity.id
_entity.type
_entity.pdbx_description
1 polymer ?
#
loop_
_entity_poly.entity_id
_entity_poly.type
_entity_poly.pdbx_seq_one_letter_code
_entity_poly.pdbx_strand_id
1 'polypeptide(L)'
;VTSVSDAADFTVDTLITGGTSGAKAVIDEVDSDRIYFHQSETTGFKPFQEAEVISGGGENATLVAEAADADSDAFTLDDVRKTSGQVLYIENRAPVVRSATQTEDIKIVLTL
;
A
#
# COMPACT_ATOMS: atom_id res chain seq x y z
N VAL A 1 4.92 8.51 3.26
CA VAL A 1 5.07 9.92 3.67
C VAL A 1 5.90 10.64 2.62
N THR A 2 5.50 11.81 2.24
CA THR A 2 6.33 12.62 1.35
C THR A 2 6.14 14.10 1.68
N SER A 3 7.24 14.82 1.71
CA SER A 3 7.25 16.27 1.80
C SER A 3 7.04 16.85 0.40
N VAL A 4 6.13 17.78 0.28
CA VAL A 4 5.78 18.45 -0.98
C VAL A 4 5.74 19.95 -0.76
N SER A 5 5.96 20.72 -1.82
CA SER A 5 6.06 22.17 -1.73
C SER A 5 4.76 22.87 -1.30
N ASP A 6 3.61 22.31 -1.61
CA ASP A 6 2.29 22.91 -1.35
C ASP A 6 1.29 21.84 -0.90
N ALA A 7 1.66 21.05 0.13
CA ALA A 7 0.86 19.95 0.63
C ALA A 7 -0.53 20.39 1.12
N ALA A 8 -0.60 21.57 1.75
CA ALA A 8 -1.83 22.06 2.39
C ALA A 8 -2.98 22.32 1.41
N ASP A 9 -2.70 22.45 0.12
CA ASP A 9 -3.71 22.67 -0.91
C ASP A 9 -4.39 21.37 -1.39
N PHE A 10 -3.79 20.24 -1.09
CA PHE A 10 -4.38 18.94 -1.40
C PHE A 10 -5.48 18.56 -0.41
N THR A 11 -6.43 17.79 -0.89
CA THR A 11 -7.50 17.23 -0.05
C THR A 11 -7.39 15.71 0.05
N VAL A 12 -7.82 15.18 1.19
CA VAL A 12 -7.93 13.74 1.42
C VAL A 12 -8.85 13.08 0.38
N ASP A 13 -8.65 11.82 0.08
CA ASP A 13 -9.36 11.04 -0.96
C ASP A 13 -9.12 11.52 -2.41
N THR A 14 -8.17 12.43 -2.62
CA THR A 14 -7.80 12.86 -3.97
C THR A 14 -6.85 11.88 -4.63
N LEU A 15 -7.12 11.56 -5.89
CA LEU A 15 -6.20 10.79 -6.74
C LEU A 15 -5.08 11.69 -7.23
N ILE A 16 -3.86 11.36 -6.90
CA ILE A 16 -2.65 12.02 -7.42
C ILE A 16 -1.99 11.19 -8.51
N THR A 17 -1.35 11.89 -9.44
CA THR A 17 -0.60 11.28 -10.55
C THR A 17 0.77 11.92 -10.67
N GLY A 18 1.80 11.11 -10.73
CA GLY A 18 3.18 11.55 -11.01
C GLY A 18 3.35 11.94 -12.48
N GLY A 19 3.86 13.14 -12.71
CA GLY A 19 4.02 13.70 -14.06
C GLY A 19 5.07 13.00 -14.90
N THR A 20 6.10 12.46 -14.27
CA THR A 20 7.19 11.74 -14.95
C THR A 20 6.96 10.24 -14.92
N SER A 21 6.69 9.69 -13.76
CA SER A 21 6.48 8.24 -13.59
C SER A 21 5.14 7.76 -14.15
N GLY A 22 4.10 8.60 -14.11
CA GLY A 22 2.72 8.19 -14.33
C GLY A 22 2.18 7.28 -13.21
N ALA A 23 2.86 7.24 -12.06
CA ALA A 23 2.38 6.56 -10.86
C ALA A 23 1.10 7.22 -10.36
N LYS A 24 0.24 6.45 -9.70
CA LYS A 24 -1.01 6.95 -9.13
C LYS A 24 -1.14 6.47 -7.70
N ALA A 25 -1.73 7.34 -6.86
CA ALA A 25 -2.05 7.02 -5.47
C ALA A 25 -3.25 7.83 -5.00
N VAL A 26 -3.82 7.46 -3.87
CA VAL A 26 -4.90 8.20 -3.20
C VAL A 26 -4.35 8.78 -1.91
N ILE A 27 -4.66 10.05 -1.65
CA ILE A 27 -4.23 10.75 -0.44
C ILE A 27 -5.08 10.30 0.73
N ASP A 28 -4.43 9.85 1.80
CA ASP A 28 -5.06 9.44 3.06
C ASP A 28 -5.09 10.57 4.08
N GLU A 29 -4.02 11.36 4.13
CA GLU A 29 -3.87 12.43 5.10
C GLU A 29 -3.01 13.57 4.53
N VAL A 30 -3.30 14.79 4.95
CA VAL A 30 -2.53 15.99 4.63
C VAL A 30 -2.12 16.65 5.95
N ASP A 31 -0.83 16.83 6.16
CA ASP A 31 -0.27 17.46 7.33
C ASP A 31 0.77 18.51 6.92
N SER A 32 0.41 19.79 7.07
CA SER A 32 1.25 20.96 6.78
C SER A 32 1.96 20.89 5.43
N ASP A 33 3.14 20.31 5.42
CA ASP A 33 4.05 20.16 4.27
C ASP A 33 4.19 18.71 3.80
N ARG A 34 3.36 17.81 4.33
CA ARG A 34 3.42 16.38 4.03
C ARG A 34 2.07 15.85 3.57
N ILE A 35 2.13 14.92 2.66
CA ILE A 35 0.99 14.09 2.29
C ILE A 35 1.30 12.61 2.55
N TYR A 36 0.30 11.92 3.06
CA TYR A 36 0.32 10.47 3.23
C TYR A 36 -0.59 9.88 2.19
N PHE A 37 -0.11 8.91 1.46
CA PHE A 37 -0.88 8.31 0.38
C PHE A 37 -0.63 6.81 0.29
N HIS A 38 -1.56 6.10 -0.31
CA HIS A 38 -1.43 4.68 -0.60
C HIS A 38 -1.69 4.36 -2.07
N GLN A 39 -1.14 3.25 -2.51
CA GLN A 39 -1.45 2.62 -3.78
C GLN A 39 -2.30 1.36 -3.55
N SER A 40 -3.17 1.04 -4.49
CA SER A 40 -4.06 -0.10 -4.44
C SER A 40 -4.15 -0.79 -5.80
N GLU A 41 -4.92 -1.87 -5.88
CA GLU A 41 -5.17 -2.54 -7.17
C GLU A 41 -5.80 -1.58 -8.22
N THR A 42 -6.56 -0.58 -7.79
CA THR A 42 -7.20 0.39 -8.68
C THR A 42 -6.25 1.45 -9.19
N THR A 43 -5.26 1.85 -8.38
CA THR A 43 -4.24 2.83 -8.77
C THR A 43 -3.04 2.19 -9.46
N GLY A 44 -2.85 0.89 -9.24
CA GLY A 44 -1.62 0.18 -9.58
C GLY A 44 -0.52 0.44 -8.55
N PHE A 45 0.64 -0.20 -8.77
CA PHE A 45 1.78 -0.15 -7.84
C PHE A 45 3.04 0.35 -8.53
N LYS A 46 2.87 1.28 -9.47
CA LYS A 46 4.00 1.91 -10.13
C LYS A 46 4.68 2.89 -9.17
N PRO A 47 5.99 2.82 -8.97
CA PRO A 47 6.67 3.72 -8.05
C PRO A 47 6.69 5.15 -8.57
N PHE A 48 6.53 6.10 -7.67
CA PHE A 48 6.81 7.50 -7.92
C PHE A 48 8.33 7.72 -8.04
N GLN A 49 8.71 8.79 -8.72
CA GLN A 49 10.10 9.21 -8.83
C GLN A 49 10.36 10.41 -7.91
N GLU A 50 11.55 10.45 -7.36
CA GLU A 50 11.99 11.61 -6.60
C GLU A 50 11.99 12.88 -7.47
N ALA A 51 11.74 14.01 -6.86
CA ALA A 51 11.71 15.33 -7.49
C ALA A 51 10.73 15.47 -8.68
N GLU A 52 9.79 14.53 -8.87
CA GLU A 52 8.75 14.69 -9.89
C GLU A 52 7.60 15.57 -9.39
N VAL A 53 6.91 16.20 -10.32
CA VAL A 53 5.67 16.92 -10.03
C VAL A 53 4.53 15.94 -9.94
N ILE A 54 3.78 15.97 -8.85
CA ILE A 54 2.51 15.28 -8.68
C ILE A 54 1.35 16.25 -8.90
N SER A 55 0.27 15.76 -9.47
CA SER A 55 -0.94 16.54 -9.71
C SER A 55 -2.18 15.78 -9.29
N GLY A 56 -3.15 16.48 -8.71
CA GLY A 56 -4.43 15.91 -8.30
C GLY A 56 -5.37 16.97 -7.74
N GLY A 57 -6.67 16.83 -7.99
CA GLY A 57 -7.67 17.78 -7.49
C GLY A 57 -7.58 19.22 -8.03
N GLY A 58 -6.78 19.43 -9.07
CA GLY A 58 -6.48 20.78 -9.59
C GLY A 58 -5.22 21.41 -9.02
N GLU A 59 -4.57 20.73 -8.06
CA GLU A 59 -3.35 21.18 -7.41
C GLU A 59 -2.12 20.44 -7.94
N ASN A 60 -0.95 21.05 -7.76
CA ASN A 60 0.34 20.49 -8.15
C ASN A 60 1.36 20.73 -7.03
N ALA A 61 2.23 19.75 -6.84
CA ALA A 61 3.35 19.87 -5.92
C ALA A 61 4.55 19.08 -6.43
N THR A 62 5.73 19.40 -5.95
CA THR A 62 6.94 18.66 -6.28
C THR A 62 7.33 17.76 -5.12
N LEU A 63 7.51 16.47 -5.40
CA LEU A 63 8.08 15.55 -4.42
C LEU A 63 9.50 15.98 -4.08
N VAL A 64 9.80 16.07 -2.80
CA VAL A 64 11.17 16.32 -2.35
C VAL A 64 12.03 15.11 -2.71
N ALA A 65 13.28 15.36 -3.08
CA ALA A 65 14.21 14.28 -3.38
C ALA A 65 14.34 13.28 -2.23
N GLU A 66 14.53 12.00 -2.54
CA GLU A 66 14.68 10.95 -1.54
C GLU A 66 15.86 11.28 -0.62
N ALA A 67 15.63 11.21 0.69
CA ALA A 67 16.70 11.35 1.64
C ALA A 67 17.30 10.00 2.01
N ALA A 68 18.58 10.00 2.32
CA ALA A 68 19.31 8.83 2.77
C ALA A 68 18.91 8.38 4.19
N ASP A 69 18.06 9.14 4.88
CA ASP A 69 17.73 8.95 6.29
C ASP A 69 16.21 8.95 6.52
N ALA A 70 15.72 7.94 7.23
CA ALA A 70 14.28 7.75 7.48
C ALA A 70 13.63 8.86 8.35
N ASP A 71 14.44 9.65 9.04
CA ASP A 71 13.98 10.77 9.88
C ASP A 71 13.88 12.11 9.15
N SER A 72 14.20 12.14 7.86
CA SER A 72 14.13 13.39 7.09
C SER A 72 12.75 13.60 6.48
N ASP A 73 12.42 14.85 6.22
CA ASP A 73 11.15 15.29 5.61
C ASP A 73 11.07 15.00 4.08
N ALA A 74 11.82 14.02 3.62
CA ALA A 74 11.92 13.69 2.21
C ALA A 74 10.98 12.56 1.76
N PHE A 75 10.89 12.38 0.47
CA PHE A 75 10.19 11.26 -0.13
C PHE A 75 10.77 9.92 0.36
N THR A 76 9.92 9.06 0.90
CA THR A 76 10.29 7.71 1.28
C THR A 76 9.57 6.70 0.39
N LEU A 77 10.33 5.71 -0.07
CA LEU A 77 9.77 4.58 -0.82
C LEU A 77 8.88 3.73 0.08
N ASP A 78 7.99 2.97 -0.55
CA ASP A 78 7.11 2.04 0.16
C ASP A 78 7.92 1.00 0.94
N ASP A 79 7.60 0.81 2.20
CA ASP A 79 8.15 -0.27 3.03
C ASP A 79 7.72 -1.66 2.54
N VAL A 80 6.55 -1.73 1.90
CA VAL A 80 5.99 -2.96 1.35
C VAL A 80 5.97 -2.88 -0.17
N ARG A 81 6.77 -3.74 -0.80
CA ARG A 81 6.76 -3.89 -2.26
C ARG A 81 5.98 -5.15 -2.62
N LYS A 82 4.92 -4.97 -3.43
CA LYS A 82 4.18 -6.10 -3.98
C LYS A 82 5.11 -6.96 -4.85
N THR A 83 5.05 -8.27 -4.70
CA THR A 83 5.86 -9.26 -5.45
C THR A 83 7.36 -9.27 -5.15
N SER A 84 7.83 -8.54 -4.16
CA SER A 84 9.25 -8.56 -3.74
C SER A 84 9.59 -9.69 -2.77
N GLY A 85 8.59 -10.32 -2.17
CA GLY A 85 8.78 -11.41 -1.24
C GLY A 85 9.26 -12.70 -1.93
N GLN A 86 9.98 -13.53 -1.18
CA GLN A 86 10.35 -14.86 -1.60
C GLN A 86 9.41 -15.88 -0.97
N VAL A 87 8.87 -16.79 -1.79
CA VAL A 87 8.08 -17.91 -1.27
C VAL A 87 9.02 -18.95 -0.70
N LEU A 88 8.95 -19.13 0.63
CA LEU A 88 9.78 -20.10 1.34
C LEU A 88 9.17 -21.51 1.35
N TYR A 89 7.84 -21.59 1.36
CA TYR A 89 7.13 -22.86 1.50
C TYR A 89 5.71 -22.75 0.94
N ILE A 90 5.30 -23.75 0.17
CA ILE A 90 3.93 -23.93 -0.31
C ILE A 90 3.49 -25.34 0.07
N GLU A 91 2.40 -25.43 0.80
CA GLU A 91 1.75 -26.70 1.09
C GLU A 91 0.45 -26.82 0.30
N ASN A 92 0.40 -27.82 -0.58
CA ASN A 92 -0.79 -28.14 -1.36
C ASN A 92 -1.20 -29.57 -1.00
N ARG A 93 -2.07 -29.69 -0.02
CA ARG A 93 -2.63 -30.99 0.41
C ARG A 93 -3.96 -31.22 -0.27
N ALA A 94 -4.15 -32.42 -0.76
CA ALA A 94 -5.46 -32.85 -1.19
C ALA A 94 -6.44 -32.84 -0.01
N PRO A 95 -7.73 -32.49 -0.23
CA PRO A 95 -8.75 -32.60 0.80
C PRO A 95 -8.79 -34.01 1.37
N VAL A 96 -8.95 -34.11 2.69
CA VAL A 96 -9.12 -35.40 3.33
C VAL A 96 -10.49 -35.96 2.92
N VAL A 97 -10.48 -37.08 2.19
CA VAL A 97 -11.70 -37.79 1.78
C VAL A 97 -11.93 -38.95 2.74
N ARG A 98 -13.07 -38.96 3.40
CA ARG A 98 -13.45 -40.06 4.27
C ARG A 98 -13.90 -41.27 3.46
N SER A 99 -13.49 -42.47 3.88
CA SER A 99 -14.01 -43.70 3.30
C SER A 99 -15.52 -43.84 3.57
N ALA A 100 -16.27 -44.27 2.57
CA ALA A 100 -17.72 -44.56 2.74
C ALA A 100 -18.04 -45.59 3.82
N THR A 101 -17.06 -46.37 4.23
CA THR A 101 -17.20 -47.39 5.30
C THR A 101 -16.74 -46.92 6.67
N GLN A 102 -16.24 -45.68 6.76
CA GLN A 102 -15.76 -45.08 8.00
C GLN A 102 -16.94 -44.56 8.83
N THR A 103 -17.04 -45.01 10.08
CA THR A 103 -18.00 -44.49 11.07
C THR A 103 -17.30 -43.53 12.02
N GLU A 104 -17.99 -42.45 12.35
CA GLU A 104 -17.47 -41.42 13.26
C GLU A 104 -18.50 -41.16 14.36
N ASP A 105 -18.08 -41.34 15.63
CA ASP A 105 -18.88 -41.02 16.80
C ASP A 105 -18.43 -39.73 17.43
N ILE A 106 -19.32 -38.73 17.49
CA ILE A 106 -19.08 -37.47 18.15
C ILE A 106 -19.85 -37.44 19.47
N LYS A 107 -19.10 -37.32 20.60
CA LYS A 107 -19.70 -37.14 21.93
C LYS A 107 -19.52 -35.72 22.40
N ILE A 108 -20.61 -35.04 22.68
CA ILE A 108 -20.62 -33.69 23.26
C ILE A 108 -21.11 -33.79 24.69
N VAL A 109 -20.28 -33.38 25.65
CA VAL A 109 -20.66 -33.29 27.06
C VAL A 109 -20.87 -31.81 27.39
N LEU A 110 -22.09 -31.46 27.76
CA LEU A 110 -22.46 -30.13 28.20
C LEU A 110 -22.60 -30.11 29.71
N THR A 111 -21.85 -29.25 30.38
CA THR A 111 -21.99 -28.97 31.81
C THR A 111 -22.74 -27.66 31.99
N LEU A 112 -23.88 -27.72 32.63
CA LEU A 112 -24.74 -26.60 32.94
C LEU A 112 -24.42 -26.00 34.30
#